data_9b94e1ec74d8c9202484d7423144639e
#
_entry.id   9b94e1ec74d8c9202484d7423144639e
#
_cell.length_a   1.000
_cell.length_b   1.000
_cell.length_c   1.000
_cell.angle_alpha   90.00
_cell.angle_beta   90.00
_cell.angle_gamma   90.00
#
_symmetry.space_group_name_H-M   'P 1'
#
loop_
_entity.id
_entity.type
_entity.pdbx_description
1 polymer ?
#
loop_
_entity_poly.entity_id
_entity_poly.type
_entity_poly.pdbx_seq_one_letter_code
_entity_poly.pdbx_strand_id
1 'polypeptide(L)'
;MRRLALLSTLCAVVLVTAAAAATGGASRHLPVSGTVWAVERFDGGQNTLAAFDASTGDVLGVVPVGRRPIGVTAPHGTGKVYTADERSNRLSVLSKNSFTIVKQIPTGPASFPHHIMASPNGKFVYFGRYNTNTVGVVDTSLDEMVAAWPASQNPLAKTHAVWITTNGKYLYSTNEGATPSSPGTVSKLDARTGELIWEFGIGTRPSEILLTPDGNTAYVSVRNDNRLRVLDVSGDQPRLAGEVFIGVQPDTLQLTNDGKTLVVGLRSIPQMALMDTATLDVRFVNFPGYSISGHEWLSANGNYTFIALEAASTPSPGAIGVVDNRTGEVLDTWTYPGGPWPHGVFYEPQELR
;
A
#
# COMPACT_ATOMS: atom_id res chain seq x y z
N MET A 1 -15.15 53.18 18.85
CA MET A 1 -15.75 51.87 19.16
C MET A 1 -16.10 51.18 17.85
N ARG A 2 -15.22 50.33 17.34
CA ARG A 2 -15.44 49.49 16.15
C ARG A 2 -15.56 48.05 16.61
N ARG A 3 -16.73 47.46 16.40
CA ARG A 3 -17.00 46.06 16.72
C ARG A 3 -16.36 45.17 15.62
N LEU A 4 -15.45 44.30 16.01
CA LEU A 4 -14.98 43.18 15.18
C LEU A 4 -16.08 42.11 15.18
N ALA A 5 -16.53 41.74 13.97
CA ALA A 5 -17.38 40.59 13.75
C ALA A 5 -16.48 39.38 13.55
N LEU A 6 -16.57 38.37 14.43
CA LEU A 6 -16.01 37.04 14.21
C LEU A 6 -16.88 36.34 13.17
N LEU A 7 -16.31 36.04 12.01
CA LEU A 7 -16.86 35.03 11.09
C LEU A 7 -16.45 33.63 11.58
N SER A 8 -17.38 32.93 12.13
CA SER A 8 -17.25 31.49 12.37
C SER A 8 -17.50 30.77 11.06
N THR A 9 -16.46 30.18 10.47
CA THR A 9 -16.58 29.32 9.31
C THR A 9 -17.13 27.96 9.78
N LEU A 10 -18.42 27.74 9.55
CA LEU A 10 -19.04 26.41 9.73
C LEU A 10 -18.51 25.50 8.62
N CYS A 11 -17.69 24.51 8.96
CA CYS A 11 -17.39 23.39 8.09
C CYS A 11 -18.66 22.52 7.98
N ALA A 12 -19.37 22.64 6.86
CA ALA A 12 -20.49 21.76 6.55
C ALA A 12 -19.97 20.36 6.23
N VAL A 13 -20.30 19.39 7.07
CA VAL A 13 -20.17 17.96 6.77
C VAL A 13 -21.24 17.65 5.72
N VAL A 14 -20.84 17.53 4.47
CA VAL A 14 -21.73 17.04 3.41
C VAL A 14 -21.78 15.51 3.51
N LEU A 15 -22.82 15.00 4.15
CA LEU A 15 -23.19 13.60 4.01
C LEU A 15 -23.73 13.41 2.57
N VAL A 16 -22.88 12.95 1.67
CA VAL A 16 -23.32 12.48 0.36
C VAL A 16 -23.88 11.07 0.54
N THR A 17 -25.20 10.95 0.64
CA THR A 17 -25.87 9.67 0.45
C THR A 17 -25.87 9.37 -1.04
N ALA A 18 -24.85 8.68 -1.53
CA ALA A 18 -24.85 8.14 -2.88
C ALA A 18 -25.80 6.94 -2.92
N ALA A 19 -26.94 7.12 -3.55
CA ALA A 19 -27.78 6.00 -3.96
C ALA A 19 -27.04 5.27 -5.09
N ALA A 20 -26.37 4.17 -4.77
CA ALA A 20 -25.77 3.28 -5.75
C ALA A 20 -26.91 2.58 -6.50
N ALA A 21 -26.96 2.76 -7.82
CA ALA A 21 -27.77 1.93 -8.69
C ALA A 21 -27.17 0.52 -8.71
N ALA A 22 -27.72 -0.38 -7.90
CA ALA A 22 -27.35 -1.78 -7.87
C ALA A 22 -27.75 -2.44 -9.19
N THR A 23 -26.78 -2.83 -10.00
CA THR A 23 -26.98 -3.91 -10.98
C THR A 23 -27.00 -5.20 -10.16
N GLY A 24 -28.20 -5.82 -10.05
CA GLY A 24 -28.47 -6.90 -9.10
C GLY A 24 -27.75 -8.21 -9.40
N GLY A 25 -26.60 -8.38 -8.78
CA GLY A 25 -26.08 -9.67 -8.37
C GLY A 25 -26.19 -9.74 -6.85
N ALA A 26 -26.65 -10.85 -6.28
CA ALA A 26 -26.66 -11.02 -4.83
C ALA A 26 -25.21 -10.86 -4.33
N SER A 27 -24.96 -9.85 -3.48
CA SER A 27 -23.67 -9.60 -2.87
C SER A 27 -23.20 -10.89 -2.18
N ARG A 28 -22.09 -11.47 -2.66
CA ARG A 28 -21.48 -12.65 -2.04
C ARG A 28 -20.95 -12.21 -0.68
N HIS A 29 -21.52 -12.74 0.39
CA HIS A 29 -21.01 -12.52 1.72
C HIS A 29 -19.70 -13.33 1.86
N LEU A 30 -18.56 -12.63 1.97
CA LEU A 30 -17.27 -13.30 2.18
C LEU A 30 -17.13 -13.73 3.65
N PRO A 31 -16.51 -14.89 3.93
CA PRO A 31 -16.26 -15.35 5.29
C PRO A 31 -15.03 -14.66 5.91
N VAL A 32 -15.03 -13.34 5.88
CA VAL A 32 -13.99 -12.46 6.46
C VAL A 32 -14.68 -11.31 7.20
N SER A 33 -14.01 -10.75 8.20
CA SER A 33 -14.52 -9.60 8.94
C SER A 33 -13.43 -8.56 9.11
N GLY A 34 -13.77 -7.30 8.94
CA GLY A 34 -12.82 -6.19 9.02
C GLY A 34 -13.14 -5.08 8.04
N THR A 35 -12.17 -4.23 7.79
CA THR A 35 -12.30 -3.07 6.92
C THR A 35 -11.26 -3.11 5.81
N VAL A 36 -11.69 -2.92 4.58
CA VAL A 36 -10.80 -2.63 3.46
C VAL A 36 -10.71 -1.13 3.28
N TRP A 37 -9.53 -0.60 3.50
CA TRP A 37 -9.19 0.80 3.29
C TRP A 37 -8.58 0.97 1.90
N ALA A 38 -9.03 1.96 1.13
CA ALA A 38 -8.48 2.23 -0.18
C ALA A 38 -8.34 3.74 -0.43
N VAL A 39 -7.25 4.15 -1.08
CA VAL A 39 -7.00 5.54 -1.45
C VAL A 39 -7.04 5.72 -2.96
N GLU A 40 -7.51 6.89 -3.39
CA GLU A 40 -7.53 7.28 -4.80
C GLU A 40 -6.28 8.11 -5.14
N ARG A 41 -5.58 7.70 -6.19
CA ARG A 41 -4.41 8.40 -6.72
C ARG A 41 -4.77 9.30 -7.89
N PHE A 42 -5.17 10.53 -7.62
CA PHE A 42 -5.52 11.48 -8.66
C PHE A 42 -4.73 12.79 -8.55
N ASP A 43 -4.21 13.28 -9.67
CA ASP A 43 -3.45 14.53 -9.70
C ASP A 43 -4.32 15.79 -9.84
N GLY A 44 -5.52 15.66 -10.38
CA GLY A 44 -6.36 16.78 -10.83
C GLY A 44 -7.57 17.12 -9.98
N GLY A 45 -7.77 16.50 -8.80
CA GLY A 45 -8.98 16.70 -7.99
C GLY A 45 -8.80 16.45 -6.51
N GLN A 46 -9.92 16.33 -5.82
CA GLN A 46 -9.96 15.94 -4.42
C GLN A 46 -9.76 14.44 -4.33
N ASN A 47 -8.72 14.03 -3.64
CA ASN A 47 -8.44 12.63 -3.39
C ASN A 47 -9.11 12.16 -2.11
N THR A 48 -9.47 10.89 -2.06
CA THR A 48 -10.25 10.30 -0.99
C THR A 48 -9.59 9.05 -0.42
N LEU A 49 -9.90 8.79 0.85
CA LEU A 49 -9.77 7.51 1.51
C LEU A 49 -11.17 6.95 1.70
N ALA A 50 -11.44 5.77 1.17
CA ALA A 50 -12.69 5.05 1.36
C ALA A 50 -12.47 3.84 2.26
N ALA A 51 -13.49 3.49 3.04
CA ALA A 51 -13.57 2.29 3.84
C ALA A 51 -14.73 1.42 3.38
N PHE A 52 -14.48 0.11 3.29
CA PHE A 52 -15.48 -0.88 2.91
C PHE A 52 -15.58 -1.97 3.99
N ASP A 53 -16.78 -2.46 4.22
CA ASP A 53 -16.94 -3.72 4.95
C ASP A 53 -16.33 -4.85 4.14
N ALA A 54 -15.39 -5.57 4.72
CA ALA A 54 -14.64 -6.61 4.00
C ALA A 54 -15.49 -7.81 3.63
N SER A 55 -16.63 -8.03 4.29
CA SER A 55 -17.52 -9.16 4.04
C SER A 55 -18.55 -8.91 2.94
N THR A 56 -19.00 -7.65 2.81
CA THR A 56 -20.11 -7.29 1.92
C THR A 56 -19.72 -6.33 0.80
N GLY A 57 -18.61 -5.58 0.97
CA GLY A 57 -18.21 -4.50 0.08
C GLY A 57 -19.00 -3.20 0.27
N ASP A 58 -19.83 -3.14 1.31
CA ASP A 58 -20.56 -1.91 1.63
C ASP A 58 -19.61 -0.78 2.01
N VAL A 59 -19.87 0.41 1.47
CA VAL A 59 -19.09 1.61 1.79
C VAL A 59 -19.43 2.07 3.20
N LEU A 60 -18.46 2.00 4.11
CA LEU A 60 -18.57 2.45 5.49
C LEU A 60 -18.36 3.97 5.62
N GLY A 61 -17.60 4.56 4.70
CA GLY A 61 -17.36 5.99 4.68
C GLY A 61 -16.31 6.40 3.65
N VAL A 62 -16.30 7.71 3.35
CA VAL A 62 -15.35 8.34 2.43
C VAL A 62 -14.88 9.66 3.04
N VAL A 63 -13.56 9.88 3.07
CA VAL A 63 -12.96 11.06 3.68
C VAL A 63 -11.96 11.69 2.72
N PRO A 64 -12.00 13.03 2.53
CA PRO A 64 -10.97 13.73 1.78
C PRO A 64 -9.60 13.63 2.46
N VAL A 65 -8.56 13.37 1.66
CA VAL A 65 -7.16 13.32 2.12
C VAL A 65 -6.28 14.28 1.29
N GLY A 66 -4.97 14.18 1.40
CA GLY A 66 -4.06 14.99 0.61
C GLY A 66 -4.02 14.59 -0.85
N ARG A 67 -3.20 15.31 -1.63
CA ARG A 67 -3.08 15.08 -3.08
C ARG A 67 -2.26 13.84 -3.36
N ARG A 68 -2.78 13.01 -4.28
CA ARG A 68 -2.14 11.80 -4.79
C ARG A 68 -1.68 10.86 -3.66
N PRO A 69 -2.58 10.35 -2.83
CA PRO A 69 -2.22 9.35 -1.84
C PRO A 69 -1.82 8.05 -2.55
N ILE A 70 -0.72 7.45 -2.10
CA ILE A 70 -0.16 6.22 -2.71
C ILE A 70 -0.46 5.01 -1.84
N GLY A 71 -0.25 5.13 -0.54
CA GLY A 71 -0.39 4.03 0.40
C GLY A 71 -1.27 4.38 1.58
N VAL A 72 -1.78 3.35 2.24
CA VAL A 72 -2.61 3.44 3.44
C VAL A 72 -2.23 2.33 4.41
N THR A 73 -2.27 2.61 5.70
CA THR A 73 -2.04 1.62 6.78
C THR A 73 -2.82 1.98 8.02
N ALA A 74 -3.19 0.97 8.82
CA ALA A 74 -3.89 1.16 10.10
C ALA A 74 -3.08 0.49 11.21
N PRO A 75 -2.26 1.24 11.98
CA PRO A 75 -1.48 0.70 13.06
C PRO A 75 -2.36 0.07 14.14
N HIS A 76 -2.06 -1.17 14.49
CA HIS A 76 -2.83 -1.96 15.47
C HIS A 76 -2.99 -1.20 16.81
N GLY A 77 -4.18 -1.25 17.40
CA GLY A 77 -4.49 -0.69 18.72
C GLY A 77 -4.54 0.85 18.80
N THR A 78 -4.31 1.59 17.69
CA THR A 78 -4.27 3.06 17.72
C THR A 78 -5.62 3.73 17.47
N GLY A 79 -6.58 3.03 16.88
CA GLY A 79 -7.83 3.63 16.41
C GLY A 79 -7.65 4.61 15.24
N LYS A 80 -6.50 4.55 14.54
CA LYS A 80 -6.13 5.51 13.47
C LYS A 80 -5.82 4.81 12.16
N VAL A 81 -5.95 5.56 11.06
CA VAL A 81 -5.50 5.20 9.72
C VAL A 81 -4.62 6.31 9.18
N TYR A 82 -3.53 5.94 8.52
CA TYR A 82 -2.57 6.87 7.94
C TYR A 82 -2.53 6.71 6.42
N THR A 83 -2.54 7.82 5.68
CA THR A 83 -2.31 7.84 4.23
C THR A 83 -1.02 8.56 3.88
N ALA A 84 -0.31 8.08 2.87
CA ALA A 84 0.89 8.72 2.33
C ALA A 84 0.50 9.62 1.16
N ASP A 85 0.31 10.92 1.42
CA ASP A 85 -0.17 11.91 0.46
C ASP A 85 1.01 12.50 -0.32
N GLU A 86 1.45 11.79 -1.36
CA GLU A 86 2.69 12.03 -2.11
C GLU A 86 2.87 13.50 -2.52
N ARG A 87 1.89 14.06 -3.24
CA ARG A 87 1.96 15.43 -3.75
C ARG A 87 1.66 16.51 -2.74
N SER A 88 1.22 16.12 -1.54
CA SER A 88 1.06 17.05 -0.42
C SER A 88 2.26 17.06 0.52
N ASN A 89 3.25 16.18 0.33
CA ASN A 89 4.40 16.02 1.21
C ASN A 89 4.01 15.88 2.69
N ARG A 90 2.99 15.05 2.95
CA ARG A 90 2.46 14.82 4.31
C ARG A 90 1.84 13.44 4.43
N LEU A 91 1.61 13.03 5.66
CA LEU A 91 0.66 11.97 5.96
C LEU A 91 -0.64 12.61 6.49
N SER A 92 -1.80 12.08 6.11
CA SER A 92 -3.07 12.38 6.76
C SER A 92 -3.39 11.28 7.78
N VAL A 93 -3.85 11.67 8.96
CA VAL A 93 -4.24 10.77 10.05
C VAL A 93 -5.73 10.86 10.25
N LEU A 94 -6.43 9.76 9.99
CA LEU A 94 -7.86 9.59 10.22
C LEU A 94 -8.09 8.95 11.60
N SER A 95 -9.06 9.46 12.36
CA SER A 95 -9.65 8.73 13.49
C SER A 95 -10.73 7.78 12.99
N LYS A 96 -10.60 6.48 13.28
CA LYS A 96 -11.61 5.47 12.92
C LYS A 96 -12.96 5.72 13.64
N ASN A 97 -12.92 6.26 14.86
CA ASN A 97 -14.13 6.49 15.65
C ASN A 97 -14.99 7.65 15.12
N SER A 98 -14.36 8.76 14.72
CA SER A 98 -15.07 9.96 14.24
C SER A 98 -15.17 10.00 12.71
N PHE A 99 -14.42 9.16 12.02
CA PHE A 99 -14.28 9.16 10.56
C PHE A 99 -13.85 10.52 9.99
N THR A 100 -12.94 11.21 10.71
CA THR A 100 -12.42 12.53 10.34
C THR A 100 -10.90 12.56 10.37
N ILE A 101 -10.30 13.45 9.57
CA ILE A 101 -8.86 13.73 9.65
C ILE A 101 -8.57 14.51 10.93
N VAL A 102 -7.79 13.92 11.82
CA VAL A 102 -7.43 14.49 13.13
C VAL A 102 -6.05 15.14 13.13
N LYS A 103 -5.18 14.76 12.23
CA LYS A 103 -3.81 15.30 12.12
C LYS A 103 -3.33 15.26 10.67
N GLN A 104 -2.45 16.18 10.33
CA GLN A 104 -1.67 16.16 9.09
C GLN A 104 -0.20 16.31 9.49
N ILE A 105 0.62 15.31 9.14
CA ILE A 105 2.03 15.24 9.53
C ILE A 105 2.89 15.65 8.35
N PRO A 106 3.58 16.81 8.40
CA PRO A 106 4.52 17.20 7.35
C PRO A 106 5.66 16.20 7.25
N THR A 107 6.01 15.76 6.02
CA THR A 107 7.11 14.82 5.77
C THR A 107 8.36 15.49 5.18
N GLY A 108 8.36 16.82 5.14
CA GLY A 108 9.43 17.64 4.59
C GLY A 108 9.21 18.03 3.12
N PRO A 109 9.86 19.09 2.66
CA PRO A 109 9.69 19.60 1.30
C PRO A 109 10.13 18.57 0.26
N ALA A 110 9.34 18.43 -0.78
CA ALA A 110 9.58 17.52 -1.92
C ALA A 110 9.90 16.06 -1.51
N SER A 111 9.45 15.61 -0.34
CA SER A 111 9.75 14.27 0.18
C SER A 111 9.03 13.17 -0.58
N PHE A 112 7.82 13.44 -1.07
CA PHE A 112 6.96 12.51 -1.77
C PHE A 112 6.80 11.20 -0.99
N PRO A 113 6.06 11.21 0.17
CA PRO A 113 5.81 9.99 0.93
C PRO A 113 5.11 8.96 0.03
N HIS A 114 5.61 7.74 0.07
CA HIS A 114 5.20 6.69 -0.86
C HIS A 114 4.60 5.48 -0.11
N HIS A 115 5.07 4.24 -0.35
CA HIS A 115 4.56 3.09 0.38
C HIS A 115 4.76 3.27 1.89
N ILE A 116 3.75 2.87 2.65
CA ILE A 116 3.64 3.11 4.08
C ILE A 116 3.28 1.81 4.80
N MET A 117 3.91 1.56 5.94
CA MET A 117 3.68 0.34 6.71
C MET A 117 3.76 0.62 8.21
N ALA A 118 2.85 0.01 8.97
CA ALA A 118 2.88 0.09 10.44
C ALA A 118 3.85 -0.96 11.03
N SER A 119 4.48 -0.62 12.15
CA SER A 119 5.19 -1.61 12.96
C SER A 119 4.22 -2.65 13.53
N PRO A 120 4.67 -3.91 13.78
CA PRO A 120 3.79 -4.96 14.30
C PRO A 120 3.12 -4.62 15.64
N ASN A 121 3.76 -3.78 16.45
CA ASN A 121 3.20 -3.31 17.74
C ASN A 121 2.38 -2.01 17.64
N GLY A 122 2.16 -1.50 16.44
CA GLY A 122 1.41 -0.28 16.17
C GLY A 122 2.05 1.04 16.63
N LYS A 123 3.27 1.01 17.21
CA LYS A 123 3.92 2.21 17.78
C LYS A 123 4.52 3.15 16.74
N PHE A 124 4.90 2.62 15.59
CA PHE A 124 5.53 3.38 14.53
C PHE A 124 4.87 3.14 13.19
N VAL A 125 4.94 4.16 12.33
CA VAL A 125 4.64 4.07 10.91
C VAL A 125 5.90 4.43 10.14
N TYR A 126 6.29 3.54 9.22
CA TYR A 126 7.42 3.72 8.31
C TYR A 126 6.92 4.01 6.91
N PHE A 127 7.63 4.85 6.17
CA PHE A 127 7.27 5.15 4.79
C PHE A 127 8.49 5.57 3.96
N GLY A 128 8.47 5.22 2.68
CA GLY A 128 9.48 5.70 1.74
C GLY A 128 9.31 7.19 1.49
N ARG A 129 10.38 7.98 1.60
CA ARG A 129 10.42 9.37 1.17
C ARG A 129 11.14 9.42 -0.19
N TYR A 130 10.33 9.25 -1.22
CA TYR A 130 10.79 8.90 -2.57
C TYR A 130 11.88 9.81 -3.14
N ASN A 131 11.77 11.12 -2.99
CA ASN A 131 12.74 12.07 -3.55
C ASN A 131 13.89 12.43 -2.63
N THR A 132 13.92 11.95 -1.41
CA THR A 132 14.96 12.31 -0.43
C THR A 132 15.84 11.15 -0.01
N ASN A 133 15.68 9.99 -0.66
CA ASN A 133 16.45 8.76 -0.38
C ASN A 133 16.45 8.37 1.11
N THR A 134 15.30 8.51 1.79
CA THR A 134 15.19 8.20 3.21
C THR A 134 13.92 7.42 3.53
N VAL A 135 13.96 6.68 4.63
CA VAL A 135 12.77 6.15 5.29
C VAL A 135 12.32 7.15 6.36
N GLY A 136 11.08 7.62 6.28
CA GLY A 136 10.46 8.42 7.33
C GLY A 136 9.89 7.52 8.44
N VAL A 137 9.96 7.99 9.67
CA VAL A 137 9.42 7.31 10.85
C VAL A 137 8.49 8.22 11.61
N VAL A 138 7.26 7.78 11.82
CA VAL A 138 6.26 8.48 12.64
C VAL A 138 6.01 7.71 13.91
N ASP A 139 6.01 8.40 15.05
CA ASP A 139 5.51 7.87 16.33
C ASP A 139 3.99 8.03 16.37
N THR A 140 3.25 6.93 16.49
CA THR A 140 1.78 6.94 16.45
C THR A 140 1.13 7.50 17.71
N SER A 141 1.87 7.60 18.82
CA SER A 141 1.37 8.20 20.05
C SER A 141 1.41 9.73 20.00
N LEU A 142 2.35 10.30 19.25
CA LEU A 142 2.55 11.72 19.07
C LEU A 142 1.90 12.25 17.79
N ASP A 143 1.70 11.37 16.79
CA ASP A 143 1.38 11.73 15.41
C ASP A 143 2.40 12.74 14.84
N GLU A 144 3.68 12.43 15.02
CA GLU A 144 4.79 13.27 14.58
C GLU A 144 5.88 12.43 13.91
N MET A 145 6.50 13.01 12.88
CA MET A 145 7.68 12.41 12.26
C MET A 145 8.88 12.59 13.19
N VAL A 146 9.41 11.48 13.71
CA VAL A 146 10.50 11.49 14.71
C VAL A 146 11.86 11.18 14.10
N ALA A 147 11.91 10.63 12.91
CA ALA A 147 13.18 10.35 12.22
C ALA A 147 13.03 10.32 10.69
N ALA A 148 14.18 10.48 10.02
CA ALA A 148 14.36 10.23 8.60
C ALA A 148 15.74 9.56 8.42
N TRP A 149 15.72 8.28 8.06
CA TRP A 149 16.94 7.47 7.96
C TRP A 149 17.40 7.31 6.51
N PRO A 150 18.68 7.50 6.18
CA PRO A 150 19.21 7.18 4.85
C PRO A 150 18.89 5.73 4.48
N ALA A 151 18.32 5.53 3.30
CA ALA A 151 17.88 4.21 2.83
C ALA A 151 18.87 3.59 1.84
N SER A 152 19.73 4.38 1.20
CA SER A 152 20.73 3.94 0.24
C SER A 152 22.00 4.78 0.34
N GLN A 153 23.13 4.19 0.02
CA GLN A 153 24.40 4.90 -0.10
C GLN A 153 24.43 5.85 -1.31
N ASN A 154 23.57 5.60 -2.30
CA ASN A 154 23.40 6.50 -3.45
C ASN A 154 22.44 7.64 -3.08
N PRO A 155 22.92 8.89 -2.92
CA PRO A 155 22.06 10.02 -2.51
C PRO A 155 20.99 10.39 -3.53
N LEU A 156 21.10 9.91 -4.77
CA LEU A 156 20.13 10.14 -5.84
C LEU A 156 19.11 8.99 -5.98
N ALA A 157 19.25 7.93 -5.19
CA ALA A 157 18.28 6.84 -5.16
C ALA A 157 16.92 7.33 -4.64
N LYS A 158 15.87 6.62 -5.01
CA LYS A 158 14.49 6.98 -4.67
C LYS A 158 13.88 5.88 -3.83
N THR A 159 13.76 6.11 -2.52
CA THR A 159 13.17 5.13 -1.60
C THR A 159 11.69 4.95 -1.90
N HIS A 160 11.32 3.79 -2.42
CA HIS A 160 9.98 3.51 -2.95
C HIS A 160 9.11 2.81 -1.90
N ALA A 161 9.45 1.60 -1.51
CA ALA A 161 8.69 0.82 -0.54
C ALA A 161 9.50 0.51 0.72
N VAL A 162 8.79 0.18 1.77
CA VAL A 162 9.33 -0.25 3.06
C VAL A 162 8.61 -1.50 3.52
N TRP A 163 9.35 -2.41 4.18
CA TRP A 163 8.83 -3.61 4.80
C TRP A 163 9.47 -3.82 6.17
N ILE A 164 8.65 -3.99 7.21
CA ILE A 164 9.13 -4.28 8.57
C ILE A 164 8.99 -5.77 8.86
N THR A 165 10.01 -6.38 9.47
CA THR A 165 9.94 -7.78 9.90
C THR A 165 8.87 -7.99 10.98
N THR A 166 8.31 -9.20 11.07
CA THR A 166 7.26 -9.55 12.04
C THR A 166 7.70 -9.35 13.50
N ASN A 167 9.00 -9.48 13.78
CA ASN A 167 9.57 -9.21 15.11
C ASN A 167 9.90 -7.72 15.34
N GLY A 168 9.66 -6.85 14.35
CA GLY A 168 9.92 -5.41 14.41
C GLY A 168 11.38 -5.01 14.49
N LYS A 169 12.34 -5.93 14.25
CA LYS A 169 13.76 -5.68 14.44
C LYS A 169 14.43 -5.02 13.22
N TYR A 170 14.03 -5.42 12.02
CA TYR A 170 14.65 -4.95 10.79
C TYR A 170 13.62 -4.35 9.85
N LEU A 171 14.03 -3.26 9.23
CA LEU A 171 13.31 -2.61 8.16
C LEU A 171 14.04 -2.84 6.84
N TYR A 172 13.30 -3.17 5.80
CA TYR A 172 13.80 -3.29 4.45
C TYR A 172 13.22 -2.20 3.57
N SER A 173 13.98 -1.73 2.60
CA SER A 173 13.49 -0.78 1.62
C SER A 173 13.91 -1.15 0.21
N THR A 174 13.08 -0.81 -0.76
CA THR A 174 13.46 -0.77 -2.16
C THR A 174 13.83 0.66 -2.54
N ASN A 175 14.92 0.80 -3.27
CA ASN A 175 15.43 2.08 -3.71
C ASN A 175 15.55 2.03 -5.25
N GLU A 176 14.68 2.75 -5.95
CA GLU A 176 14.82 2.93 -7.39
C GLU A 176 16.11 3.70 -7.68
N GLY A 177 16.74 3.45 -8.81
CA GLY A 177 17.90 4.24 -9.24
C GLY A 177 17.56 5.71 -9.52
N ALA A 178 18.58 6.52 -9.73
CA ALA A 178 18.45 7.96 -9.99
C ALA A 178 17.55 8.28 -11.19
N THR A 179 17.54 7.40 -12.20
CA THR A 179 16.67 7.48 -13.38
C THR A 179 15.89 6.17 -13.58
N PRO A 180 14.84 6.14 -14.37
CA PRO A 180 14.06 4.92 -14.64
C PRO A 180 14.87 3.75 -15.24
N SER A 181 16.03 4.00 -15.82
CA SER A 181 16.93 3.00 -16.39
C SER A 181 18.16 2.71 -15.52
N SER A 182 18.35 3.44 -14.43
CA SER A 182 19.45 3.18 -13.51
C SER A 182 19.18 1.96 -12.63
N PRO A 183 20.21 1.17 -12.30
CA PRO A 183 20.07 0.10 -11.32
C PRO A 183 19.59 0.64 -9.97
N GLY A 184 18.68 -0.09 -9.36
CA GLY A 184 18.21 0.14 -8.00
C GLY A 184 18.72 -0.92 -7.04
N THR A 185 18.40 -0.73 -5.78
CA THR A 185 18.87 -1.56 -4.67
C THR A 185 17.75 -1.97 -3.74
N VAL A 186 18.02 -2.97 -2.92
CA VAL A 186 17.31 -3.23 -1.68
C VAL A 186 18.25 -3.02 -0.50
N SER A 187 17.72 -2.52 0.59
CA SER A 187 18.49 -2.23 1.79
C SER A 187 17.87 -2.84 3.03
N LYS A 188 18.70 -3.22 3.99
CA LYS A 188 18.28 -3.65 5.33
C LYS A 188 18.79 -2.65 6.36
N LEU A 189 17.89 -2.19 7.21
CA LEU A 189 18.17 -1.25 8.27
C LEU A 189 17.79 -1.85 9.63
N ASP A 190 18.48 -1.44 10.67
CA ASP A 190 18.01 -1.66 12.05
C ASP A 190 16.79 -0.75 12.30
N ALA A 191 15.65 -1.33 12.65
CA ALA A 191 14.39 -0.58 12.78
C ALA A 191 14.33 0.32 14.02
N ARG A 192 15.29 0.24 14.92
CA ARG A 192 15.40 1.08 16.13
C ARG A 192 16.33 2.29 15.92
N THR A 193 17.44 2.08 15.21
CA THR A 193 18.50 3.10 15.04
C THR A 193 18.51 3.75 13.68
N GLY A 194 17.93 3.07 12.66
CA GLY A 194 18.04 3.47 11.26
C GLY A 194 19.40 3.17 10.63
N GLU A 195 20.26 2.41 11.31
CA GLU A 195 21.55 2.00 10.79
C GLU A 195 21.39 1.14 9.53
N LEU A 196 22.03 1.53 8.43
CA LEU A 196 22.08 0.75 7.20
C LEU A 196 23.03 -0.44 7.38
N ILE A 197 22.46 -1.65 7.48
CA ILE A 197 23.21 -2.89 7.74
C ILE A 197 23.85 -3.39 6.44
N TRP A 198 23.08 -3.41 5.36
CA TRP A 198 23.56 -3.75 4.02
C TRP A 198 22.68 -3.15 2.93
N GLU A 199 23.25 -3.02 1.75
CA GLU A 199 22.59 -2.64 0.52
C GLU A 199 23.01 -3.56 -0.61
N PHE A 200 22.06 -4.00 -1.46
CA PHE A 200 22.29 -4.99 -2.51
C PHE A 200 21.64 -4.56 -3.83
N GLY A 201 22.40 -4.59 -4.92
CA GLY A 201 21.91 -4.30 -6.26
C GLY A 201 20.92 -5.34 -6.74
N ILE A 202 19.72 -4.93 -7.22
CA ILE A 202 18.64 -5.87 -7.49
C ILE A 202 18.04 -5.76 -8.92
N GLY A 203 18.42 -4.79 -9.71
CA GLY A 203 17.90 -4.57 -11.06
C GLY A 203 17.28 -3.19 -11.24
N THR A 204 16.48 -3.02 -12.28
CA THR A 204 16.01 -1.71 -12.71
C THR A 204 14.61 -1.42 -12.17
N ARG A 205 14.47 -0.36 -11.37
CA ARG A 205 13.22 0.02 -10.69
C ARG A 205 12.62 -1.09 -9.81
N PRO A 206 13.33 -1.53 -8.75
CA PRO A 206 12.71 -2.38 -7.74
C PRO A 206 11.54 -1.63 -7.10
N SER A 207 10.38 -2.30 -6.98
CA SER A 207 9.17 -1.67 -6.49
C SER A 207 8.86 -2.05 -5.06
N GLU A 208 8.72 -3.32 -4.77
CA GLU A 208 8.43 -3.79 -3.42
C GLU A 208 9.35 -4.92 -2.99
N ILE A 209 9.50 -5.06 -1.70
CA ILE A 209 10.19 -6.17 -1.04
C ILE A 209 9.27 -6.75 0.03
N LEU A 210 9.15 -8.07 0.06
CA LEU A 210 8.38 -8.81 1.05
C LEU A 210 9.23 -9.95 1.59
N LEU A 211 9.21 -10.16 2.90
CA LEU A 211 9.91 -11.27 3.53
C LEU A 211 8.97 -12.40 3.89
N THR A 212 9.49 -13.63 3.84
CA THR A 212 8.84 -14.80 4.45
C THR A 212 8.73 -14.61 5.97
N PRO A 213 7.73 -15.24 6.62
CA PRO A 213 7.54 -15.10 8.07
C PRO A 213 8.76 -15.48 8.93
N ASP A 214 9.58 -16.41 8.43
CA ASP A 214 10.84 -16.84 9.08
C ASP A 214 11.98 -15.83 8.87
N GLY A 215 11.80 -14.84 7.98
CA GLY A 215 12.76 -13.79 7.69
C GLY A 215 14.00 -14.25 6.88
N ASN A 216 13.97 -15.46 6.30
CA ASN A 216 15.12 -16.03 5.60
C ASN A 216 15.10 -15.78 4.09
N THR A 217 13.92 -15.57 3.51
CA THR A 217 13.74 -15.31 2.08
C THR A 217 13.06 -13.96 1.88
N ALA A 218 13.54 -13.20 0.91
CA ALA A 218 12.88 -11.99 0.45
C ALA A 218 12.50 -12.12 -1.03
N TYR A 219 11.27 -11.73 -1.35
CA TYR A 219 10.79 -11.55 -2.71
C TYR A 219 10.87 -10.07 -3.08
N VAL A 220 11.39 -9.76 -4.26
CA VAL A 220 11.52 -8.38 -4.74
C VAL A 220 10.92 -8.28 -6.14
N SER A 221 9.93 -7.41 -6.31
CA SER A 221 9.42 -7.06 -7.63
C SER A 221 10.37 -6.07 -8.30
N VAL A 222 10.85 -6.41 -9.51
CA VAL A 222 11.74 -5.54 -10.30
C VAL A 222 10.99 -5.11 -11.56
N ARG A 223 10.39 -3.93 -11.47
CA ARG A 223 9.37 -3.45 -12.41
C ARG A 223 9.85 -3.41 -13.84
N ASN A 224 10.98 -2.78 -14.12
CA ASN A 224 11.45 -2.63 -15.49
C ASN A 224 12.11 -3.88 -16.06
N ASP A 225 12.48 -4.84 -15.21
CA ASP A 225 13.01 -6.12 -15.64
C ASP A 225 11.87 -7.15 -15.89
N ASN A 226 10.62 -6.83 -15.49
CA ASN A 226 9.47 -7.75 -15.51
C ASN A 226 9.75 -9.04 -14.74
N ARG A 227 10.50 -8.93 -13.64
CA ARG A 227 10.98 -10.06 -12.85
C ARG A 227 10.58 -9.94 -11.39
N LEU A 228 10.34 -11.09 -10.81
CA LEU A 228 10.44 -11.30 -9.38
C LEU A 228 11.82 -11.87 -9.09
N ARG A 229 12.54 -11.29 -8.13
CA ARG A 229 13.81 -11.82 -7.64
C ARG A 229 13.64 -12.38 -6.25
N VAL A 230 14.24 -13.55 -6.04
CA VAL A 230 14.23 -14.27 -4.76
C VAL A 230 15.60 -14.14 -4.14
N LEU A 231 15.66 -13.58 -2.95
CA LEU A 231 16.90 -13.41 -2.19
C LEU A 231 16.92 -14.34 -0.98
N ASP A 232 18.02 -15.01 -0.75
CA ASP A 232 18.37 -15.59 0.54
C ASP A 232 18.95 -14.46 1.40
N VAL A 233 18.27 -14.11 2.48
CA VAL A 233 18.65 -13.05 3.43
C VAL A 233 18.92 -13.60 4.83
N SER A 234 19.10 -14.92 4.96
CA SER A 234 19.37 -15.62 6.23
C SER A 234 20.77 -15.33 6.79
N GLY A 235 21.72 -14.98 5.93
CA GLY A 235 23.10 -14.64 6.30
C GLY A 235 23.32 -13.13 6.53
N ASP A 236 24.59 -12.78 6.82
CA ASP A 236 24.98 -11.38 7.03
C ASP A 236 24.88 -10.53 5.75
N GLN A 237 25.00 -11.16 4.61
CA GLN A 237 24.84 -10.52 3.29
C GLN A 237 23.81 -11.29 2.45
N PRO A 238 22.96 -10.58 1.69
CA PRO A 238 21.97 -11.22 0.84
C PRO A 238 22.62 -11.88 -0.38
N ARG A 239 21.95 -12.91 -0.90
CA ARG A 239 22.34 -13.60 -2.14
C ARG A 239 21.14 -13.78 -3.04
N LEU A 240 21.32 -13.60 -4.34
CA LEU A 240 20.30 -13.95 -5.32
C LEU A 240 20.12 -15.47 -5.36
N ALA A 241 18.96 -15.95 -4.95
CA ALA A 241 18.60 -17.36 -4.94
C ALA A 241 17.86 -17.79 -6.21
N GLY A 242 17.16 -16.86 -6.89
CA GLY A 242 16.44 -17.15 -8.12
C GLY A 242 15.77 -15.93 -8.70
N GLU A 243 15.24 -16.10 -9.92
CA GLU A 243 14.40 -15.10 -10.56
C GLU A 243 13.34 -15.75 -11.44
N VAL A 244 12.18 -15.10 -11.56
CA VAL A 244 11.03 -15.58 -12.32
C VAL A 244 10.44 -14.44 -13.13
N PHE A 245 10.01 -14.72 -14.38
CA PHE A 245 9.12 -13.81 -15.10
C PHE A 245 7.74 -13.87 -14.46
N ILE A 246 7.29 -12.75 -13.88
CA ILE A 246 6.05 -12.69 -13.09
C ILE A 246 4.95 -11.87 -13.77
N GLY A 247 5.19 -11.37 -14.96
CA GLY A 247 4.28 -10.50 -15.69
C GLY A 247 4.88 -9.13 -15.98
N VAL A 248 4.09 -8.25 -16.58
CA VAL A 248 4.54 -6.92 -17.01
C VAL A 248 4.47 -5.94 -15.86
N GLN A 249 5.58 -5.29 -15.56
CA GLN A 249 5.73 -4.28 -14.51
C GLN A 249 5.17 -4.73 -13.14
N PRO A 250 5.72 -5.81 -12.54
CA PRO A 250 5.32 -6.23 -11.20
C PRO A 250 5.54 -5.09 -10.20
N ASP A 251 4.57 -4.84 -9.35
CA ASP A 251 4.61 -3.71 -8.43
C ASP A 251 4.57 -4.19 -6.98
N THR A 252 3.42 -4.53 -6.47
CA THR A 252 3.19 -4.91 -5.07
C THR A 252 3.21 -6.42 -4.86
N LEU A 253 3.48 -6.84 -3.63
CA LEU A 253 3.68 -8.23 -3.25
C LEU A 253 2.93 -8.54 -1.97
N GLN A 254 2.22 -9.66 -1.96
CA GLN A 254 1.62 -10.24 -0.76
C GLN A 254 1.86 -11.74 -0.73
N LEU A 255 2.13 -12.32 0.45
CA LEU A 255 2.33 -13.76 0.63
C LEU A 255 1.20 -14.32 1.48
N THR A 256 0.56 -15.39 1.03
CA THR A 256 -0.47 -16.08 1.83
C THR A 256 0.11 -16.60 3.14
N ASN A 257 -0.72 -16.71 4.18
CA ASN A 257 -0.28 -17.07 5.53
C ASN A 257 0.40 -18.44 5.61
N ASP A 258 0.04 -19.37 4.70
CA ASP A 258 0.68 -20.68 4.58
C ASP A 258 1.99 -20.65 3.78
N GLY A 259 2.37 -19.47 3.27
CA GLY A 259 3.58 -19.24 2.50
C GLY A 259 3.59 -19.84 1.11
N LYS A 260 2.45 -20.40 0.62
CA LYS A 260 2.42 -21.17 -0.63
C LYS A 260 2.12 -20.36 -1.88
N THR A 261 1.42 -19.23 -1.74
CA THR A 261 1.07 -18.40 -2.88
C THR A 261 1.57 -17.00 -2.69
N LEU A 262 2.38 -16.51 -3.61
CA LEU A 262 2.75 -15.11 -3.73
C LEU A 262 1.77 -14.43 -4.69
N VAL A 263 1.15 -13.36 -4.22
CA VAL A 263 0.26 -12.49 -4.99
C VAL A 263 1.04 -11.27 -5.45
N VAL A 264 0.90 -10.89 -6.72
CA VAL A 264 1.68 -9.80 -7.33
C VAL A 264 0.78 -8.91 -8.16
N GLY A 265 0.69 -7.64 -7.81
CA GLY A 265 0.03 -6.62 -8.62
C GLY A 265 0.86 -6.25 -9.86
N LEU A 266 0.21 -6.11 -11.02
CA LEU A 266 0.86 -5.79 -12.30
C LEU A 266 0.44 -4.39 -12.76
N ARG A 267 1.29 -3.41 -12.55
CA ARG A 267 0.96 -1.98 -12.65
C ARG A 267 0.48 -1.47 -14.01
N SER A 268 0.88 -2.07 -15.11
CA SER A 268 0.62 -1.52 -16.45
C SER A 268 -0.49 -2.23 -17.21
N ILE A 269 -1.09 -3.22 -16.62
CA ILE A 269 -2.13 -4.04 -17.22
C ILE A 269 -3.16 -4.42 -16.17
N PRO A 270 -4.43 -4.68 -16.56
CA PRO A 270 -5.48 -5.07 -15.62
C PRO A 270 -5.37 -6.56 -15.25
N GLN A 271 -4.25 -6.93 -14.64
CA GLN A 271 -3.95 -8.29 -14.21
C GLN A 271 -3.25 -8.30 -12.86
N MET A 272 -3.37 -9.42 -12.16
CA MET A 272 -2.48 -9.81 -11.09
C MET A 272 -1.92 -11.20 -11.37
N ALA A 273 -0.77 -11.52 -10.78
CA ALA A 273 -0.18 -12.84 -10.84
C ALA A 273 -0.33 -13.56 -9.50
N LEU A 274 -0.55 -14.86 -9.56
CA LEU A 274 -0.51 -15.78 -8.43
C LEU A 274 0.61 -16.79 -8.72
N MET A 275 1.64 -16.81 -7.90
CA MET A 275 2.78 -17.71 -8.05
C MET A 275 2.81 -18.73 -6.93
N ASP A 276 2.91 -20.00 -7.28
CA ASP A 276 3.23 -21.07 -6.31
C ASP A 276 4.70 -20.92 -5.89
N THR A 277 4.95 -20.78 -4.58
CA THR A 277 6.29 -20.50 -4.06
C THR A 277 7.24 -21.69 -4.11
N ALA A 278 6.72 -22.92 -4.22
CA ALA A 278 7.51 -24.14 -4.27
C ALA A 278 7.91 -24.51 -5.71
N THR A 279 6.96 -24.36 -6.67
CA THR A 279 7.20 -24.72 -8.08
C THR A 279 7.61 -23.54 -8.95
N LEU A 280 7.33 -22.31 -8.50
CA LEU A 280 7.46 -21.06 -9.23
C LEU A 280 6.51 -20.94 -10.43
N ASP A 281 5.49 -21.77 -10.49
CA ASP A 281 4.46 -21.70 -11.53
C ASP A 281 3.60 -20.44 -11.33
N VAL A 282 3.37 -19.73 -12.42
CA VAL A 282 2.62 -18.45 -12.41
C VAL A 282 1.32 -18.60 -13.17
N ARG A 283 0.23 -18.18 -12.57
CA ARG A 283 -1.07 -18.01 -13.22
C ARG A 283 -1.52 -16.57 -13.12
N PHE A 284 -2.28 -16.09 -14.10
CA PHE A 284 -2.75 -14.72 -14.17
C PHE A 284 -4.26 -14.63 -13.92
N VAL A 285 -4.66 -13.61 -13.16
CA VAL A 285 -6.05 -13.21 -12.97
C VAL A 285 -6.27 -11.94 -13.77
N ASN A 286 -7.30 -11.93 -14.63
CA ASN A 286 -7.61 -10.80 -15.49
C ASN A 286 -8.79 -10.00 -14.96
N PHE A 287 -8.75 -8.68 -15.13
CA PHE A 287 -9.81 -7.76 -14.75
C PHE A 287 -10.34 -7.01 -15.99
N PRO A 288 -11.18 -7.66 -16.80
CA PRO A 288 -11.71 -7.03 -18.02
C PRO A 288 -12.55 -5.79 -17.68
N GLY A 289 -12.39 -4.72 -18.44
CA GLY A 289 -13.10 -3.46 -18.22
C GLY A 289 -12.32 -2.43 -17.39
N TYR A 290 -11.17 -2.81 -16.84
CA TYR A 290 -10.24 -1.92 -16.15
C TYR A 290 -8.98 -1.68 -16.99
N SER A 291 -8.20 -0.64 -16.65
CA SER A 291 -6.96 -0.29 -17.37
C SER A 291 -5.72 -0.80 -16.68
N ILE A 292 -5.69 -0.75 -15.36
CA ILE A 292 -4.51 -1.05 -14.54
C ILE A 292 -4.99 -1.70 -13.25
N SER A 293 -4.22 -2.63 -12.70
CA SER A 293 -4.30 -3.02 -11.30
C SER A 293 -3.37 -2.12 -10.47
N GLY A 294 -3.86 -1.67 -9.32
CA GLY A 294 -3.09 -0.94 -8.31
C GLY A 294 -2.49 -1.90 -7.28
N HIS A 295 -2.39 -1.41 -6.04
CA HIS A 295 -1.93 -2.22 -4.92
C HIS A 295 -2.98 -3.21 -4.47
N GLU A 296 -2.54 -4.30 -3.87
CA GLU A 296 -3.38 -5.33 -3.28
C GLU A 296 -3.03 -5.56 -1.81
N TRP A 297 -3.98 -6.15 -1.07
CA TRP A 297 -3.78 -6.64 0.28
C TRP A 297 -4.59 -7.92 0.53
N LEU A 298 -4.05 -8.81 1.35
CA LEU A 298 -4.71 -10.07 1.69
C LEU A 298 -5.67 -9.92 2.87
N SER A 299 -6.74 -10.72 2.85
CA SER A 299 -7.54 -10.98 4.05
C SER A 299 -6.71 -11.65 5.14
N ALA A 300 -7.14 -11.56 6.42
CA ALA A 300 -6.41 -12.11 7.56
C ALA A 300 -6.11 -13.62 7.44
N ASN A 301 -6.97 -14.39 6.77
CA ASN A 301 -6.77 -15.82 6.53
C ASN A 301 -5.93 -16.14 5.28
N GLY A 302 -5.52 -15.11 4.52
CA GLY A 302 -4.76 -15.25 3.29
C GLY A 302 -5.53 -15.82 2.09
N ASN A 303 -6.83 -16.10 2.24
CA ASN A 303 -7.62 -16.75 1.19
C ASN A 303 -8.10 -15.79 0.11
N TYR A 304 -8.23 -14.51 0.42
CA TYR A 304 -8.76 -13.49 -0.48
C TYR A 304 -7.79 -12.35 -0.67
N THR A 305 -7.74 -11.83 -1.88
CA THR A 305 -7.03 -10.59 -2.23
C THR A 305 -8.04 -9.49 -2.52
N PHE A 306 -7.83 -8.34 -1.93
CA PHE A 306 -8.48 -7.07 -2.27
C PHE A 306 -7.49 -6.25 -3.10
N ILE A 307 -7.87 -5.89 -4.33
CA ILE A 307 -6.98 -5.20 -5.28
C ILE A 307 -7.64 -3.97 -5.86
N ALA A 308 -6.93 -2.85 -5.91
CA ALA A 308 -7.40 -1.64 -6.57
C ALA A 308 -7.41 -1.82 -8.10
N LEU A 309 -8.50 -1.41 -8.75
CA LEU A 309 -8.70 -1.50 -10.19
C LEU A 309 -9.01 -0.10 -10.74
N GLU A 310 -8.08 0.47 -11.50
CA GLU A 310 -8.27 1.77 -12.13
C GLU A 310 -9.20 1.65 -13.34
N ALA A 311 -10.12 2.61 -13.51
CA ALA A 311 -11.06 2.60 -14.62
C ALA A 311 -10.35 2.69 -15.98
N ALA A 312 -10.91 2.01 -16.98
CA ALA A 312 -10.38 2.07 -18.35
C ALA A 312 -10.65 3.42 -19.04
N SER A 313 -11.67 4.15 -18.57
CA SER A 313 -12.02 5.47 -19.10
C SER A 313 -12.76 6.31 -18.05
N THR A 314 -12.58 7.61 -18.09
CA THR A 314 -13.41 8.56 -17.33
C THR A 314 -14.69 8.87 -18.11
N PRO A 315 -15.86 9.07 -17.46
CA PRO A 315 -16.07 9.20 -16.01
C PRO A 315 -16.37 7.90 -15.25
N SER A 316 -16.11 6.72 -15.81
CA SER A 316 -16.36 5.46 -15.11
C SER A 316 -15.61 5.39 -13.78
N PRO A 317 -16.21 4.88 -12.70
CA PRO A 317 -15.50 4.69 -11.44
C PRO A 317 -14.51 3.53 -11.54
N GLY A 318 -13.46 3.58 -10.73
CA GLY A 318 -12.64 2.42 -10.43
C GLY A 318 -13.32 1.48 -9.45
N ALA A 319 -12.64 0.42 -9.06
CA ALA A 319 -13.20 -0.58 -8.15
C ALA A 319 -12.15 -1.20 -7.23
N ILE A 320 -12.63 -1.94 -6.23
CA ILE A 320 -11.84 -2.92 -5.49
C ILE A 320 -12.26 -4.30 -5.98
N GLY A 321 -11.33 -5.01 -6.60
CA GLY A 321 -11.52 -6.41 -7.00
C GLY A 321 -11.33 -7.34 -5.80
N VAL A 322 -12.12 -8.39 -5.74
CA VAL A 322 -12.03 -9.45 -4.73
C VAL A 322 -11.71 -10.77 -5.42
N VAL A 323 -10.61 -11.40 -5.05
CA VAL A 323 -10.12 -12.63 -5.69
C VAL A 323 -9.95 -13.75 -4.67
N ASP A 324 -10.42 -14.95 -4.98
CA ASP A 324 -10.08 -16.18 -4.26
C ASP A 324 -8.67 -16.64 -4.69
N ASN A 325 -7.71 -16.61 -3.77
CA ASN A 325 -6.30 -16.91 -4.07
C ASN A 325 -6.05 -18.37 -4.45
N ARG A 326 -6.91 -19.30 -4.03
CA ARG A 326 -6.76 -20.72 -4.36
C ARG A 326 -7.16 -21.00 -5.81
N THR A 327 -8.27 -20.39 -6.26
CA THR A 327 -8.84 -20.65 -7.59
C THR A 327 -8.39 -19.62 -8.61
N GLY A 328 -8.07 -18.39 -8.20
CA GLY A 328 -7.87 -17.23 -9.07
C GLY A 328 -9.19 -16.66 -9.62
N GLU A 329 -10.34 -17.06 -9.05
CA GLU A 329 -11.64 -16.54 -9.44
C GLU A 329 -11.81 -15.11 -8.91
N VAL A 330 -12.25 -14.18 -9.77
CA VAL A 330 -12.72 -12.86 -9.37
C VAL A 330 -14.13 -13.05 -8.82
N LEU A 331 -14.27 -12.93 -7.50
CA LEU A 331 -15.53 -13.18 -6.80
C LEU A 331 -16.48 -11.99 -6.89
N ASP A 332 -15.93 -10.77 -6.83
CA ASP A 332 -16.68 -9.54 -6.83
C ASP A 332 -15.82 -8.34 -7.25
N THR A 333 -16.48 -7.22 -7.56
CA THR A 333 -15.85 -5.91 -7.79
C THR A 333 -16.69 -4.83 -7.14
N TRP A 334 -16.15 -4.17 -6.12
CA TRP A 334 -16.84 -3.09 -5.38
C TRP A 334 -16.52 -1.74 -6.00
N THR A 335 -17.55 -1.04 -6.46
CA THR A 335 -17.35 0.29 -7.03
C THR A 335 -16.67 1.24 -6.04
N TYR A 336 -15.60 1.89 -6.48
CA TYR A 336 -14.91 2.87 -5.65
C TYR A 336 -15.69 4.21 -5.66
N PRO A 337 -16.10 4.72 -4.49
CA PRO A 337 -16.98 5.89 -4.43
C PRO A 337 -16.24 7.23 -4.65
N GLY A 338 -14.92 7.23 -4.58
CA GLY A 338 -14.10 8.45 -4.67
C GLY A 338 -13.76 8.89 -6.08
N GLY A 339 -13.75 7.96 -7.05
CA GLY A 339 -13.38 8.28 -8.43
C GLY A 339 -12.79 7.12 -9.23
N PRO A 340 -12.13 7.44 -10.37
CA PRO A 340 -11.72 6.42 -11.35
C PRO A 340 -10.41 5.69 -11.02
N TRP A 341 -9.58 6.19 -10.08
CA TRP A 341 -8.22 5.67 -9.89
C TRP A 341 -7.89 5.25 -8.45
N PRO A 342 -8.61 4.29 -7.86
CA PRO A 342 -8.17 3.67 -6.60
C PRO A 342 -6.79 3.05 -6.80
N HIS A 343 -5.92 3.14 -5.78
CA HIS A 343 -4.54 2.72 -5.91
C HIS A 343 -4.01 1.94 -4.72
N GLY A 344 -3.82 2.56 -3.56
CA GLY A 344 -3.37 1.88 -2.35
C GLY A 344 -4.53 1.18 -1.65
N VAL A 345 -4.34 -0.07 -1.28
CA VAL A 345 -5.32 -0.88 -0.52
C VAL A 345 -4.65 -1.43 0.72
N PHE A 346 -5.41 -1.51 1.81
CA PHE A 346 -5.01 -2.15 3.06
C PHE A 346 -6.21 -2.83 3.69
N TYR A 347 -6.06 -4.10 4.08
CA TYR A 347 -7.08 -4.81 4.84
C TYR A 347 -6.73 -4.77 6.34
N GLU A 348 -7.66 -4.32 7.14
CA GLU A 348 -7.60 -4.32 8.60
C GLU A 348 -8.57 -5.37 9.13
N PRO A 349 -8.08 -6.46 9.77
CA PRO A 349 -8.96 -7.44 10.38
C PRO A 349 -9.73 -6.82 11.55
N GLN A 350 -10.96 -7.31 11.78
CA GLN A 350 -11.70 -6.93 12.97
C GLN A 350 -10.94 -7.43 14.21
N GLU A 351 -10.65 -6.54 15.14
CA GLU A 351 -10.09 -6.93 16.43
C GLU A 351 -11.11 -7.78 17.18
N LEU A 352 -10.72 -8.98 17.59
CA LEU A 352 -11.52 -9.80 18.50
C LEU A 352 -11.59 -9.05 19.83
N ARG A 353 -12.79 -8.64 20.20
CA ARG A 353 -13.08 -7.97 21.48
C ARG A 353 -12.99 -8.96 22.64
#